data_c91af77f2b7192adb74d447b3a99b289
#
_entry.id   c91af77f2b7192adb74d447b3a99b289
#
_cell.length_a   1.000
_cell.length_b   1.000
_cell.length_c   1.000
_cell.angle_alpha   90.00
_cell.angle_beta   90.00
_cell.angle_gamma   90.00
#
_symmetry.space_group_name_H-M   'P 1'
#
loop_
_entity.id
_entity.type
_entity.pdbx_description
1 polymer ?
#
loop_
_entity_poly.entity_id
_entity_poly.type
_entity_poly.pdbx_seq_one_letter_code
_entity_poly.pdbx_strand_id
1 'polypeptide(L)'
;DGNDLRAAEIHQIVGVPLTVEALQTGFSTSAPEPGHRARDKVLAHPVSAACFAEAVDLTTVEGKSLRLELDSENENRFCKWWRETPAKMQLVVAVRRAPGAEIELFTGMCDGRIADKPAGPHVLGWDRLFVPAGEDFTLAQLIEAGEVSAFRREVYTAVGRVLSTT
;
A
#
# COMPACT_ATOMS: atom_id res chain seq x y z
N ASP A 1 -7.73 1.90 14.58
CA ASP A 1 -7.72 2.67 13.35
C ASP A 1 -6.90 1.92 12.30
N GLY A 2 -7.31 2.00 11.03
CA GLY A 2 -6.69 1.27 9.93
C GLY A 2 -5.23 1.62 9.69
N ASN A 3 -4.85 2.86 9.97
CA ASN A 3 -3.46 3.31 9.89
C ASN A 3 -2.58 2.63 10.94
N ASP A 4 -3.12 2.36 12.13
CA ASP A 4 -2.36 1.72 13.19
C ASP A 4 -2.03 0.26 12.85
N LEU A 5 -2.96 -0.46 12.22
CA LEU A 5 -2.73 -1.83 11.76
C LEU A 5 -1.64 -1.89 10.68
N ARG A 6 -1.69 -0.97 9.71
CA ARG A 6 -0.68 -0.88 8.66
C ARG A 6 0.69 -0.47 9.22
N ALA A 7 0.70 0.50 10.13
CA ALA A 7 1.93 0.93 10.78
C ALA A 7 2.56 -0.21 11.59
N ALA A 8 1.75 -0.99 12.30
CA ALA A 8 2.23 -2.14 13.07
C ALA A 8 2.82 -3.23 12.15
N GLU A 9 2.18 -3.53 11.02
CA GLU A 9 2.70 -4.47 10.03
C GLU A 9 4.05 -4.01 9.49
N ILE A 10 4.15 -2.76 9.08
CA ILE A 10 5.37 -2.19 8.54
C ILE A 10 6.49 -2.19 9.60
N HIS A 11 6.18 -1.78 10.82
CA HIS A 11 7.14 -1.77 11.93
C HIS A 11 7.69 -3.18 12.20
N GLN A 12 6.84 -4.18 12.15
CA GLN A 12 7.24 -5.57 12.35
C GLN A 12 8.27 -6.03 11.32
N ILE A 13 8.15 -5.56 10.08
CA ILE A 13 9.06 -5.92 8.99
C ILE A 13 10.34 -5.08 9.05
N VAL A 14 10.19 -3.77 9.18
CA VAL A 14 11.29 -2.80 9.11
C VAL A 14 12.21 -2.88 10.35
N GLY A 15 11.62 -3.13 11.52
CA GLY A 15 12.38 -3.31 12.77
C GLY A 15 12.92 -2.04 13.39
N VAL A 16 12.57 -0.87 12.88
CA VAL A 16 12.94 0.43 13.45
C VAL A 16 11.68 1.19 13.89
N PRO A 17 11.79 2.08 14.90
CA PRO A 17 10.64 2.89 15.31
C PRO A 17 10.11 3.74 14.17
N LEU A 18 8.81 3.75 14.00
CA LEU A 18 8.12 4.50 12.94
C LEU A 18 7.12 5.48 13.55
N THR A 19 7.07 6.68 12.98
CA THR A 19 6.02 7.66 13.25
C THR A 19 5.16 7.79 12.01
N VAL A 20 3.85 7.61 12.17
CA VAL A 20 2.89 7.83 11.07
C VAL A 20 2.41 9.26 11.14
N GLU A 21 2.59 9.97 10.03
CA GLU A 21 2.14 11.36 9.92
C GLU A 21 1.20 11.51 8.74
N ALA A 22 0.11 12.25 8.94
CA ALA A 22 -0.81 12.58 7.88
C ALA A 22 -0.17 13.64 6.96
N LEU A 23 -0.41 13.52 5.65
CA LEU A 23 -0.04 14.57 4.72
C LEU A 23 -0.89 15.82 4.99
N GLN A 24 -0.33 16.97 4.64
CA GLN A 24 -1.02 18.24 4.83
C GLN A 24 -2.38 18.25 4.13
N THR A 25 -3.34 18.90 4.73
CA THR A 25 -4.67 19.10 4.17
C THR A 25 -4.56 19.72 2.77
N GLY A 26 -5.27 19.15 1.82
CA GLY A 26 -5.24 19.62 0.44
C GLY A 26 -4.18 18.97 -0.45
N PHE A 27 -3.29 18.15 0.12
CA PHE A 27 -2.37 17.38 -0.72
C PHE A 27 -3.15 16.37 -1.55
N SER A 28 -2.89 16.34 -2.84
CA SER A 28 -3.39 15.30 -3.73
C SER A 28 -2.38 15.03 -4.83
N THR A 29 -2.39 13.83 -5.35
CA THR A 29 -1.58 13.47 -6.51
C THR A 29 -2.46 12.80 -7.54
N SER A 30 -2.40 13.29 -8.79
CA SER A 30 -3.15 12.76 -9.91
C SER A 30 -2.30 11.87 -10.81
N ALA A 31 -1.03 11.66 -10.46
CA ALA A 31 -0.13 10.84 -11.26
C ALA A 31 -0.71 9.43 -11.43
N PRO A 32 -0.81 8.90 -12.66
CA PRO A 32 -1.38 7.57 -12.92
C PRO A 32 -0.48 6.45 -12.39
N GLU A 33 0.83 6.63 -12.43
CA GLU A 33 1.78 5.62 -12.01
C GLU A 33 1.96 5.61 -10.49
N PRO A 34 1.88 4.44 -9.82
CA PRO A 34 2.04 4.39 -8.36
C PRO A 34 3.42 4.86 -7.90
N GLY A 35 4.48 4.64 -8.69
CA GLY A 35 5.81 5.14 -8.36
C GLY A 35 5.86 6.66 -8.29
N HIS A 36 5.22 7.35 -9.22
CA HIS A 36 5.13 8.82 -9.21
C HIS A 36 4.30 9.30 -8.02
N ARG A 37 3.20 8.62 -7.69
CA ARG A 37 2.39 8.99 -6.52
C ARG A 37 3.14 8.83 -5.21
N ALA A 38 3.87 7.74 -5.04
CA ALA A 38 4.68 7.51 -3.83
C ALA A 38 5.77 8.59 -3.70
N ARG A 39 6.44 8.90 -4.80
CA ARG A 39 7.46 9.96 -4.86
C ARG A 39 6.87 11.32 -4.50
N ASP A 40 5.73 11.68 -5.08
CA ASP A 40 5.06 12.94 -4.79
C ASP A 40 4.74 13.10 -3.31
N LYS A 41 4.30 12.02 -2.67
CA LYS A 41 4.03 12.00 -1.23
C LYS A 41 5.28 12.30 -0.41
N VAL A 42 6.41 11.69 -0.75
CA VAL A 42 7.69 11.94 -0.08
C VAL A 42 8.13 13.39 -0.29
N LEU A 43 8.03 13.91 -1.51
CA LEU A 43 8.40 15.27 -1.83
C LEU A 43 7.55 16.31 -1.12
N ALA A 44 6.27 15.99 -0.91
CA ALA A 44 5.33 16.89 -0.22
C ALA A 44 5.55 16.94 1.29
N HIS A 45 6.27 15.98 1.85
CA HIS A 45 6.46 15.88 3.31
C HIS A 45 7.66 16.71 3.77
N PRO A 46 7.45 17.70 4.65
CA PRO A 46 8.52 18.63 5.05
C PRO A 46 9.38 18.12 6.21
N VAL A 47 9.78 16.85 6.19
CA VAL A 47 10.58 16.29 7.28
C VAL A 47 12.07 16.51 7.09
N SER A 48 12.77 16.66 8.21
CA SER A 48 14.22 16.74 8.28
C SER A 48 14.90 15.38 8.48
N ALA A 49 14.14 14.32 8.59
CA ALA A 49 14.63 12.96 8.82
C ALA A 49 14.37 12.07 7.59
N ALA A 50 14.82 10.82 7.67
CA ALA A 50 14.47 9.82 6.69
C ALA A 50 12.95 9.59 6.70
N CYS A 51 12.36 9.43 5.52
CA CYS A 51 10.94 9.18 5.38
C CYS A 51 10.65 8.27 4.21
N PHE A 52 9.47 7.66 4.22
CA PHE A 52 8.98 6.89 3.10
C PHE A 52 7.46 7.08 2.95
N ALA A 53 6.96 6.79 1.76
CA ALA A 53 5.53 6.79 1.50
C ALA A 53 5.21 5.68 0.50
N GLU A 54 4.01 5.13 0.62
CA GLU A 54 3.56 4.08 -0.29
C GLU A 54 2.44 4.56 -1.20
N ALA A 55 2.37 3.92 -2.37
CA ALA A 55 1.24 4.01 -3.27
C ALA A 55 0.91 2.61 -3.77
N VAL A 56 -0.37 2.36 -3.95
CA VAL A 56 -0.86 1.05 -4.38
C VAL A 56 -1.73 1.22 -5.61
N ASP A 57 -1.59 0.32 -6.56
CA ASP A 57 -2.50 0.20 -7.69
C ASP A 57 -3.00 -1.22 -7.80
N LEU A 58 -4.18 -1.37 -8.38
CA LEU A 58 -4.80 -2.66 -8.63
C LEU A 58 -5.17 -2.70 -10.11
N THR A 59 -4.62 -3.68 -10.83
CA THR A 59 -4.85 -3.80 -12.27
C THR A 59 -5.47 -5.15 -12.61
N THR A 60 -6.33 -5.16 -13.63
CA THR A 60 -6.85 -6.42 -14.21
C THR A 60 -5.75 -7.11 -15.02
N VAL A 61 -6.02 -8.36 -15.43
CA VAL A 61 -5.09 -9.09 -16.30
C VAL A 61 -4.86 -8.42 -17.66
N GLU A 62 -5.82 -7.62 -18.12
CA GLU A 62 -5.69 -6.84 -19.34
C GLU A 62 -4.91 -5.54 -19.14
N GLY A 63 -4.49 -5.26 -17.92
CA GLY A 63 -3.71 -4.06 -17.59
C GLY A 63 -4.54 -2.82 -17.25
N LYS A 64 -5.86 -2.96 -17.10
CA LYS A 64 -6.72 -1.85 -16.70
C LYS A 64 -6.52 -1.54 -15.21
N SER A 65 -6.17 -0.29 -14.89
CA SER A 65 -6.15 0.17 -13.50
C SER A 65 -7.57 0.31 -12.96
N LEU A 66 -7.80 -0.23 -11.77
CA LEU A 66 -9.09 -0.13 -11.07
C LEU A 66 -9.14 1.04 -10.10
N ARG A 67 -8.09 1.86 -10.05
CA ARG A 67 -7.97 2.96 -9.10
C ARG A 67 -9.12 3.96 -9.18
N LEU A 68 -9.56 4.28 -10.38
CA LEU A 68 -10.65 5.24 -10.59
C LEU A 68 -12.04 4.61 -10.45
N GLU A 69 -12.10 3.28 -10.42
CA GLU A 69 -13.38 2.56 -10.24
C GLU A 69 -13.79 2.48 -8.78
N LEU A 70 -12.84 2.62 -7.87
CA LEU A 70 -13.11 2.57 -6.44
C LEU A 70 -13.49 3.95 -5.92
N ASP A 71 -14.75 4.09 -5.55
CA ASP A 71 -15.22 5.19 -4.73
C ASP A 71 -15.27 4.69 -3.29
N SER A 72 -14.63 5.39 -2.37
CA SER A 72 -14.51 5.00 -0.97
C SER A 72 -15.87 4.78 -0.26
N GLU A 73 -16.92 5.38 -0.78
CA GLU A 73 -18.27 5.21 -0.24
C GLU A 73 -18.97 3.97 -0.80
N ASN A 74 -18.37 3.27 -1.76
CA ASN A 74 -19.01 2.22 -2.54
C ASN A 74 -18.20 0.93 -2.64
N GLU A 75 -17.50 0.53 -1.57
CA GLU A 75 -16.75 -0.73 -1.53
C GLU A 75 -17.63 -1.93 -1.87
N ASN A 76 -18.84 -1.98 -1.33
CA ASN A 76 -19.79 -3.07 -1.63
C ASN A 76 -20.15 -3.13 -3.10
N ARG A 77 -20.39 -1.97 -3.71
CA ARG A 77 -20.70 -1.88 -5.15
C ARG A 77 -19.50 -2.32 -5.98
N PHE A 78 -18.31 -1.88 -5.62
CA PHE A 78 -17.08 -2.27 -6.30
C PHE A 78 -16.93 -3.80 -6.29
N CYS A 79 -17.04 -4.44 -5.13
CA CYS A 79 -16.95 -5.90 -5.03
C CYS A 79 -18.06 -6.60 -5.83
N LYS A 80 -19.26 -6.07 -5.84
CA LYS A 80 -20.36 -6.63 -6.62
C LYS A 80 -20.06 -6.63 -8.12
N TRP A 81 -19.46 -5.55 -8.64
CA TRP A 81 -19.13 -5.41 -10.05
C TRP A 81 -17.91 -6.24 -10.47
N TRP A 82 -16.91 -6.33 -9.60
CA TRP A 82 -15.61 -6.90 -9.93
C TRP A 82 -15.30 -8.22 -9.21
N ARG A 83 -16.26 -8.76 -8.48
CA ARG A 83 -16.02 -9.97 -7.67
C ARG A 83 -15.40 -11.10 -8.49
N GLU A 84 -14.49 -11.83 -7.84
CA GLU A 84 -13.75 -12.95 -8.42
C GLU A 84 -12.92 -12.59 -9.67
N THR A 85 -12.87 -11.31 -10.05
CA THR A 85 -12.04 -10.87 -11.17
C THR A 85 -10.56 -11.04 -10.79
N PRO A 86 -9.76 -11.75 -11.60
CA PRO A 86 -8.33 -11.82 -11.40
C PRO A 86 -7.71 -10.43 -11.50
N ALA A 87 -6.83 -10.13 -10.56
CA ALA A 87 -6.21 -8.81 -10.46
C ALA A 87 -4.80 -8.92 -9.90
N LYS A 88 -4.00 -7.91 -10.15
CA LYS A 88 -2.64 -7.78 -9.62
C LYS A 88 -2.55 -6.52 -8.79
N MET A 89 -2.10 -6.65 -7.55
CA MET A 89 -1.80 -5.51 -6.69
C MET A 89 -0.34 -5.13 -6.85
N GLN A 90 -0.06 -3.85 -7.07
CA GLN A 90 1.27 -3.31 -7.13
C GLN A 90 1.45 -2.33 -5.98
N LEU A 91 2.46 -2.59 -5.16
CA LEU A 91 2.89 -1.69 -4.08
C LEU A 91 4.19 -1.03 -4.50
N VAL A 92 4.25 0.29 -4.43
CA VAL A 92 5.51 1.03 -4.61
C VAL A 92 5.76 1.86 -3.35
N VAL A 93 6.96 1.75 -2.81
CA VAL A 93 7.39 2.55 -1.66
C VAL A 93 8.54 3.44 -2.13
N ALA A 94 8.37 4.75 -1.95
CA ALA A 94 9.41 5.74 -2.17
C ALA A 94 10.10 6.06 -0.84
N VAL A 95 11.42 6.03 -0.82
CA VAL A 95 12.23 6.24 0.39
C VAL A 95 13.22 7.36 0.13
N ARG A 96 13.32 8.29 1.08
CA ARG A 96 14.32 9.34 1.10
C ARG A 96 15.08 9.29 2.42
N ARG A 97 16.40 9.11 2.35
CA ARG A 97 17.26 8.98 3.54
C ARG A 97 17.42 10.27 4.32
N ALA A 98 17.39 11.40 3.62
CA ALA A 98 17.56 12.74 4.20
C ALA A 98 16.99 13.78 3.23
N PRO A 99 16.70 15.01 3.68
CA PRO A 99 16.30 16.09 2.79
C PRO A 99 17.35 16.29 1.69
N GLY A 100 16.90 16.41 0.45
CA GLY A 100 17.78 16.60 -0.70
C GLY A 100 18.46 15.33 -1.23
N ALA A 101 18.33 14.19 -0.54
CA ALA A 101 18.83 12.91 -1.04
C ALA A 101 17.94 12.38 -2.17
N GLU A 102 18.51 11.52 -3.01
CA GLU A 102 17.74 10.83 -4.04
C GLU A 102 16.62 9.99 -3.41
N ILE A 103 15.50 9.93 -4.12
CA ILE A 103 14.37 9.08 -3.75
C ILE A 103 14.54 7.72 -4.43
N GLU A 104 14.61 6.68 -3.62
CA GLU A 104 14.68 5.29 -4.10
C GLU A 104 13.28 4.70 -4.12
N LEU A 105 12.97 3.89 -5.15
CA LEU A 105 11.68 3.24 -5.29
C LEU A 105 11.85 1.72 -5.15
N PHE A 106 10.98 1.11 -4.37
CA PHE A 106 10.91 -0.35 -4.21
C PHE A 106 9.50 -0.82 -4.59
N THR A 107 9.42 -1.85 -5.42
CA THR A 107 8.14 -2.34 -5.95
C THR A 107 7.93 -3.79 -5.58
N GLY A 108 6.72 -4.11 -5.13
CA GLY A 108 6.25 -5.46 -4.91
C GLY A 108 4.94 -5.70 -5.64
N MET A 109 4.72 -6.93 -6.06
CA MET A 109 3.51 -7.33 -6.77
C MET A 109 2.90 -8.57 -6.16
N CYS A 110 1.57 -8.63 -6.19
CA CYS A 110 0.82 -9.77 -5.67
C CYS A 110 -0.33 -10.08 -6.61
N ASP A 111 -0.37 -11.30 -7.12
CA ASP A 111 -1.51 -11.80 -7.87
C ASP A 111 -2.63 -12.19 -6.92
N GLY A 112 -3.85 -12.08 -7.37
CA GLY A 112 -5.01 -12.44 -6.58
C GLY A 112 -6.31 -12.17 -7.32
N ARG A 113 -7.35 -11.87 -6.56
CA ARG A 113 -8.67 -11.58 -7.10
C ARG A 113 -9.40 -10.56 -6.24
N ILE A 114 -10.42 -9.95 -6.82
CA ILE A 114 -11.33 -9.08 -6.07
C ILE A 114 -12.23 -9.96 -5.20
N ALA A 115 -12.39 -9.58 -3.94
CA ALA A 115 -13.26 -10.28 -3.00
C ALA A 115 -14.73 -10.14 -3.39
N ASP A 116 -15.55 -11.10 -2.97
CA ASP A 116 -17.01 -11.06 -3.18
C ASP A 116 -17.65 -9.87 -2.45
N LYS A 117 -17.11 -9.53 -1.31
CA LYS A 117 -17.54 -8.41 -0.47
C LYS A 117 -16.35 -7.89 0.33
N PRO A 118 -16.38 -6.62 0.75
CA PRO A 118 -15.34 -6.11 1.65
C PRO A 118 -15.30 -6.93 2.95
N ALA A 119 -14.12 -7.25 3.41
CA ALA A 119 -13.94 -8.06 4.62
C ALA A 119 -12.70 -7.64 5.40
N GLY A 120 -12.80 -7.72 6.71
CA GLY A 120 -11.73 -7.37 7.62
C GLY A 120 -11.86 -5.95 8.19
N PRO A 121 -10.91 -5.55 9.05
CA PRO A 121 -10.94 -4.23 9.66
C PRO A 121 -10.74 -3.12 8.62
N HIS A 122 -11.20 -1.92 8.93
CA HIS A 122 -10.95 -0.75 8.10
C HIS A 122 -9.45 -0.43 8.09
N VAL A 123 -8.84 -0.66 6.94
CA VAL A 123 -7.48 -0.25 6.63
C VAL A 123 -7.53 0.58 5.36
N LEU A 124 -6.55 1.44 5.16
CA LEU A 124 -6.51 2.29 3.97
C LEU A 124 -6.22 1.46 2.71
N GLY A 125 -6.85 1.86 1.61
CA GLY A 125 -6.61 1.29 0.29
C GLY A 125 -7.42 0.02 0.00
N TRP A 126 -6.81 -0.92 -0.71
CA TRP A 126 -7.47 -2.07 -1.32
C TRP A 126 -7.58 -3.31 -0.40
N ASP A 127 -7.04 -3.24 0.80
CA ASP A 127 -6.81 -4.42 1.65
C ASP A 127 -8.08 -5.20 2.00
N ARG A 128 -9.21 -4.51 2.10
CA ARG A 128 -10.52 -5.14 2.36
C ARG A 128 -11.17 -5.76 1.13
N LEU A 129 -10.62 -5.47 -0.05
CA LEU A 129 -11.24 -5.79 -1.34
C LEU A 129 -10.46 -6.80 -2.15
N PHE A 130 -9.26 -7.19 -1.71
CA PHE A 130 -8.34 -8.02 -2.49
C PHE A 130 -7.96 -9.26 -1.71
N VAL A 131 -8.08 -10.42 -2.37
CA VAL A 131 -7.71 -11.73 -1.83
C VAL A 131 -6.47 -12.20 -2.57
N PRO A 132 -5.32 -12.36 -1.90
CA PRO A 132 -4.10 -12.86 -2.54
C PRO A 132 -4.28 -14.28 -3.08
N ALA A 133 -3.55 -14.61 -4.15
CA ALA A 133 -3.56 -15.97 -4.72
C ALA A 133 -3.18 -17.00 -3.66
N GLY A 134 -3.93 -18.08 -3.61
CA GLY A 134 -3.72 -19.17 -2.63
C GLY A 134 -4.36 -18.92 -1.27
N GLU A 135 -4.97 -17.76 -1.06
CA GLU A 135 -5.65 -17.40 0.19
C GLU A 135 -7.17 -17.39 0.00
N ASP A 136 -7.88 -17.57 1.12
CA ASP A 136 -9.34 -17.45 1.18
C ASP A 136 -9.80 -16.16 1.84
N PHE A 137 -8.86 -15.37 2.36
CA PHE A 137 -9.12 -14.16 3.14
C PHE A 137 -8.53 -12.94 2.47
N THR A 138 -9.14 -11.77 2.71
CA THR A 138 -8.62 -10.50 2.22
C THR A 138 -7.32 -10.12 2.94
N LEU A 139 -6.54 -9.21 2.35
CA LEU A 139 -5.34 -8.68 3.01
C LEU A 139 -5.67 -8.08 4.38
N ALA A 140 -6.80 -7.38 4.51
CA ALA A 140 -7.20 -6.81 5.80
C ALA A 140 -7.46 -7.88 6.87
N GLN A 141 -8.06 -9.01 6.49
CA GLN A 141 -8.26 -10.14 7.40
C GLN A 141 -6.95 -10.79 7.79
N LEU A 142 -6.01 -10.92 6.85
CA LEU A 142 -4.69 -11.49 7.09
C LEU A 142 -3.87 -10.61 8.05
N ILE A 143 -3.92 -9.28 7.89
CA ILE A 143 -3.27 -8.34 8.80
C ILE A 143 -3.84 -8.47 10.21
N GLU A 144 -5.15 -8.56 10.33
CA GLU A 144 -5.82 -8.75 11.64
C GLU A 144 -5.36 -10.04 12.32
N ALA A 145 -5.12 -11.09 11.53
CA ALA A 145 -4.60 -12.37 12.05
C ALA A 145 -3.09 -12.33 12.37
N GLY A 146 -2.42 -11.20 12.15
CA GLY A 146 -0.99 -11.05 12.39
C GLY A 146 -0.11 -11.60 11.29
N GLU A 147 -0.68 -11.92 10.13
CA GLU A 147 0.08 -12.42 8.98
C GLU A 147 0.61 -11.29 8.12
N VAL A 148 1.84 -11.46 7.62
CA VAL A 148 2.49 -10.52 6.72
C VAL A 148 2.58 -11.16 5.33
N SER A 149 2.03 -10.49 4.33
CA SER A 149 2.08 -10.98 2.95
C SER A 149 3.50 -10.88 2.37
N ALA A 150 3.86 -11.85 1.54
CA ALA A 150 5.22 -11.99 1.00
C ALA A 150 5.68 -10.75 0.22
N PHE A 151 4.82 -10.17 -0.62
CA PHE A 151 5.20 -9.01 -1.44
C PHE A 151 5.48 -7.77 -0.59
N ARG A 152 4.77 -7.57 0.52
CA ARG A 152 5.03 -6.49 1.47
C ARG A 152 6.29 -6.74 2.25
N ARG A 153 6.53 -7.96 2.67
CA ARG A 153 7.75 -8.34 3.38
C ARG A 153 8.98 -8.06 2.52
N GLU A 154 8.97 -8.39 1.25
CA GLU A 154 10.08 -8.12 0.34
C GLU A 154 10.36 -6.63 0.22
N VAL A 155 9.32 -5.83 -0.04
CA VAL A 155 9.46 -4.39 -0.20
C VAL A 155 9.95 -3.73 1.08
N TYR A 156 9.31 -4.01 2.21
CA TYR A 156 9.68 -3.35 3.46
C TYR A 156 10.97 -3.86 4.07
N THR A 157 11.40 -5.07 3.74
CA THR A 157 12.74 -5.53 4.09
C THR A 157 13.79 -4.66 3.37
N ALA A 158 13.59 -4.38 2.10
CA ALA A 158 14.48 -3.49 1.34
C ALA A 158 14.46 -2.05 1.91
N VAL A 159 13.28 -1.53 2.23
CA VAL A 159 13.12 -0.23 2.88
C VAL A 159 13.87 -0.17 4.22
N GLY A 160 13.74 -1.22 5.03
CA GLY A 160 14.43 -1.31 6.31
C GLY A 160 15.94 -1.28 6.17
N ARG A 161 16.50 -1.90 5.14
CA ARG A 161 17.94 -1.82 4.85
C ARG A 161 18.39 -0.40 4.55
N VAL A 162 17.62 0.34 3.78
CA VAL A 162 17.91 1.75 3.47
C VAL A 162 17.88 2.58 4.75
N LEU A 163 16.84 2.42 5.56
CA LEU A 163 16.66 3.21 6.78
C LEU A 163 17.71 2.88 7.86
N SER A 164 18.19 1.65 7.93
CA SER A 164 19.18 1.24 8.93
C SER A 164 20.62 1.58 8.58
N THR A 165 20.90 2.03 7.35
CA THR A 165 22.24 2.48 6.93
C THR A 165 22.46 3.98 7.07
N THR A 166 21.51 4.71 7.65
CA THR A 166 21.59 6.17 7.84
C THR A 166 22.26 6.53 9.17
#